data_00c875a9403715d769f872ba95ec09f3
#
_entry.id   00c875a9403715d769f872ba95ec09f3
#
_cell.length_a   1.000
_cell.length_b   1.000
_cell.length_c   1.000
_cell.angle_alpha   90.00
_cell.angle_beta   90.00
_cell.angle_gamma   90.00
#
_symmetry.space_group_name_H-M   'P 1'
#
loop_
_entity.id
_entity.type
_entity.pdbx_description
1 polymer ?
#
loop_
_entity_poly.entity_id
_entity_poly.type
_entity_poly.pdbx_seq_one_letter_code
_entity_poly.pdbx_strand_id
1 'polypeptide(L)'
;VTGMRANTLGNTVLPGLGWVLACFVFFGGAIFNIGNIAGAGLGLNAMLGIDARIGGVIAAAIAVFIFLSRRAGMALDRLVAALGAVMILLMLYVAIVSQPPVGEALKNTVAPGEIDFFVITTIIGGTVGGYITFAGAHRLIDAGLSGVENVKNITRTSVSGIIVTGIMRMLLFLAVLGVVATGVTLAEDNTAADAFYHAAGEFGLRAFGMVLFAAGLSSVIGAAYT
;
A
#
# COMPACT_ATOMS: atom_id res chain seq x y z
N VAL A 1 21.87 -4.05 -12.06
CA VAL A 1 23.06 -4.61 -12.71
C VAL A 1 23.55 -3.67 -13.82
N THR A 2 22.71 -3.31 -14.78
CA THR A 2 23.09 -2.52 -15.95
C THR A 2 23.30 -1.02 -15.70
N GLY A 3 22.78 -0.47 -14.60
CA GLY A 3 22.75 0.98 -14.32
C GLY A 3 21.84 1.78 -15.27
N MET A 4 21.16 1.12 -16.20
CA MET A 4 20.25 1.76 -17.15
C MET A 4 18.82 1.83 -16.60
N ARG A 5 18.11 2.92 -16.92
CA ARG A 5 16.68 3.04 -16.64
C ARG A 5 15.88 2.08 -17.51
N ALA A 6 14.69 1.66 -17.03
CA ALA A 6 13.88 0.65 -17.70
C ALA A 6 13.50 1.01 -19.15
N ASN A 7 13.17 2.28 -19.41
CA ASN A 7 12.85 2.76 -20.76
C ASN A 7 14.05 2.68 -21.71
N THR A 8 15.25 3.02 -21.24
CA THR A 8 16.49 2.92 -22.00
C THR A 8 16.80 1.46 -22.31
N LEU A 9 16.72 0.59 -21.27
CA LEU A 9 16.93 -0.84 -21.43
C LEU A 9 15.91 -1.48 -22.38
N GLY A 10 14.62 -1.07 -22.28
CA GLY A 10 13.58 -1.54 -23.20
C GLY A 10 13.90 -1.21 -24.66
N ASN A 11 14.41 -0.01 -24.95
CA ASN A 11 14.79 0.40 -26.29
C ASN A 11 16.05 -0.31 -26.82
N THR A 12 16.90 -0.84 -25.95
CA THR A 12 18.04 -1.67 -26.41
C THR A 12 17.61 -3.07 -26.85
N VAL A 13 16.49 -3.58 -26.27
CA VAL A 13 15.93 -4.88 -26.64
C VAL A 13 15.06 -4.78 -27.89
N LEU A 14 14.19 -3.79 -27.93
CA LEU A 14 13.30 -3.53 -29.08
C LEU A 14 13.09 -2.01 -29.20
N PRO A 15 13.46 -1.41 -30.35
CA PRO A 15 13.23 0.01 -30.59
C PRO A 15 11.74 0.38 -30.41
N GLY A 16 11.46 1.41 -29.59
CA GLY A 16 10.11 1.84 -29.27
C GLY A 16 9.51 1.23 -27.99
N LEU A 17 10.00 0.08 -27.53
CA LEU A 17 9.48 -0.58 -26.31
C LEU A 17 9.60 0.32 -25.07
N GLY A 18 10.66 1.11 -24.99
CA GLY A 18 10.84 2.05 -23.88
C GLY A 18 9.74 3.11 -23.80
N TRP A 19 9.21 3.57 -24.94
CA TRP A 19 8.09 4.52 -24.95
C TRP A 19 6.78 3.86 -24.54
N VAL A 20 6.53 2.63 -24.97
CA VAL A 20 5.36 1.85 -24.54
C VAL A 20 5.40 1.64 -23.02
N LEU A 21 6.55 1.25 -22.47
CA LEU A 21 6.75 1.12 -21.03
C LEU A 21 6.51 2.44 -20.31
N ALA A 22 7.03 3.56 -20.83
CA ALA A 22 6.84 4.88 -20.23
C ALA A 22 5.36 5.28 -20.19
N CYS A 23 4.59 5.00 -21.24
CA CYS A 23 3.14 5.22 -21.26
C CYS A 23 2.42 4.39 -20.18
N PHE A 24 2.71 3.09 -20.09
CA PHE A 24 2.10 2.24 -19.07
C PHE A 24 2.45 2.68 -17.66
N VAL A 25 3.70 3.07 -17.41
CA VAL A 25 4.15 3.58 -16.11
C VAL A 25 3.44 4.88 -15.77
N PHE A 26 3.31 5.81 -16.71
CA PHE A 26 2.63 7.08 -16.52
C PHE A 26 1.15 6.89 -16.17
N PHE A 27 0.40 6.16 -17.00
CA PHE A 27 -1.02 5.93 -16.76
C PHE A 27 -1.27 5.07 -15.51
N GLY A 28 -0.48 4.01 -15.31
CA GLY A 28 -0.55 3.18 -14.11
C GLY A 28 -0.28 4.00 -12.84
N GLY A 29 0.76 4.83 -12.85
CA GLY A 29 1.09 5.73 -11.74
C GLY A 29 0.00 6.76 -11.45
N ALA A 30 -0.60 7.35 -12.50
CA ALA A 30 -1.69 8.30 -12.36
C ALA A 30 -2.93 7.65 -11.72
N ILE A 31 -3.37 6.49 -12.22
CA ILE A 31 -4.51 5.74 -11.68
C ILE A 31 -4.25 5.33 -10.23
N PHE A 32 -3.05 4.83 -9.94
CA PHE A 32 -2.67 4.42 -8.58
C PHE A 32 -2.67 5.61 -7.61
N ASN A 33 -2.22 6.79 -8.05
CA ASN A 33 -2.24 7.99 -7.23
C ASN A 33 -3.66 8.49 -6.94
N ILE A 34 -4.60 8.31 -7.86
CA ILE A 34 -6.03 8.58 -7.58
C ILE A 34 -6.49 7.71 -6.39
N GLY A 35 -6.19 6.41 -6.42
CA GLY A 35 -6.50 5.50 -5.33
C GLY A 35 -5.81 5.88 -4.00
N ASN A 36 -4.54 6.26 -4.04
CA ASN A 36 -3.79 6.69 -2.85
C ASN A 36 -4.35 7.98 -2.24
N ILE A 37 -4.75 8.95 -3.07
CA ILE A 37 -5.39 10.20 -2.62
C ILE A 37 -6.76 9.90 -2.00
N ALA A 38 -7.54 9.03 -2.62
CA ALA A 38 -8.82 8.59 -2.07
C ALA A 38 -8.63 7.87 -0.73
N GLY A 39 -7.65 6.95 -0.63
CA GLY A 39 -7.29 6.28 0.62
C GLY A 39 -6.84 7.24 1.71
N ALA A 40 -6.03 8.24 1.39
CA ALA A 40 -5.65 9.29 2.33
C ALA A 40 -6.87 10.12 2.79
N GLY A 41 -7.81 10.40 1.88
CA GLY A 41 -9.09 11.05 2.21
C GLY A 41 -9.95 10.23 3.18
N LEU A 42 -10.07 8.93 2.93
CA LEU A 42 -10.74 7.99 3.85
C LEU A 42 -10.02 7.90 5.20
N GLY A 43 -8.69 8.01 5.22
CA GLY A 43 -7.91 8.11 6.45
C GLY A 43 -8.26 9.34 7.26
N LEU A 44 -8.33 10.52 6.64
CA LEU A 44 -8.77 11.76 7.29
C LEU A 44 -10.23 11.69 7.75
N ASN A 45 -11.09 11.04 6.99
CA ASN A 45 -12.47 10.81 7.40
C ASN A 45 -12.52 9.97 8.67
N ALA A 46 -11.86 8.82 8.71
CA ALA A 46 -11.82 7.95 9.88
C ALA A 46 -11.16 8.61 11.11
N MET A 47 -10.13 9.45 10.89
CA MET A 47 -9.40 10.11 11.97
C MET A 47 -10.12 11.34 12.54
N LEU A 48 -10.71 12.18 11.67
CA LEU A 48 -11.20 13.52 12.02
C LEU A 48 -12.68 13.74 11.69
N GLY A 49 -13.35 12.79 11.00
CA GLY A 49 -14.73 12.96 10.54
C GLY A 49 -14.89 13.92 9.35
N ILE A 50 -13.80 14.29 8.67
CA ILE A 50 -13.84 15.16 7.49
C ILE A 50 -14.40 14.36 6.31
N ASP A 51 -15.22 14.98 5.47
CA ASP A 51 -15.67 14.35 4.23
C ASP A 51 -14.50 13.81 3.42
N ALA A 52 -14.58 12.55 2.95
CA ALA A 52 -13.46 11.84 2.32
C ALA A 52 -12.95 12.56 1.04
N ARG A 53 -13.84 13.26 0.29
CA ARG A 53 -13.44 14.01 -0.90
C ARG A 53 -12.65 15.24 -0.53
N ILE A 54 -13.09 15.97 0.51
CA ILE A 54 -12.36 17.14 1.06
C ILE A 54 -11.02 16.66 1.62
N GLY A 55 -11.03 15.55 2.37
CA GLY A 55 -9.83 14.89 2.88
C GLY A 55 -8.84 14.54 1.77
N GLY A 56 -9.33 14.03 0.64
CA GLY A 56 -8.52 13.75 -0.54
C GLY A 56 -7.85 14.99 -1.13
N VAL A 57 -8.59 16.10 -1.26
CA VAL A 57 -8.03 17.39 -1.73
C VAL A 57 -6.95 17.90 -0.78
N ILE A 58 -7.18 17.85 0.53
CA ILE A 58 -6.20 18.23 1.55
C ILE A 58 -4.96 17.34 1.44
N ALA A 59 -5.14 16.02 1.33
CA ALA A 59 -4.04 15.07 1.18
C ALA A 59 -3.22 15.35 -0.09
N ALA A 60 -3.87 15.64 -1.21
CA ALA A 60 -3.18 15.98 -2.45
C ALA A 60 -2.34 17.26 -2.30
N ALA A 61 -2.89 18.31 -1.68
CA ALA A 61 -2.16 19.55 -1.43
C ALA A 61 -0.94 19.34 -0.53
N ILE A 62 -1.09 18.55 0.54
CA ILE A 62 0.02 18.19 1.44
C ILE A 62 1.06 17.35 0.69
N ALA A 63 0.64 16.38 -0.15
CA ALA A 63 1.55 15.55 -0.92
C ALA A 63 2.41 16.39 -1.88
N VAL A 64 1.81 17.36 -2.58
CA VAL A 64 2.54 18.30 -3.46
C VAL A 64 3.55 19.13 -2.66
N PHE A 65 3.15 19.66 -1.51
CA PHE A 65 4.04 20.43 -0.65
C PHE A 65 5.25 19.60 -0.17
N ILE A 66 5.00 18.36 0.29
CA ILE A 66 6.05 17.44 0.74
C ILE A 66 6.95 17.04 -0.43
N PHE A 67 6.39 16.78 -1.61
CA PHE A 67 7.14 16.42 -2.81
C PHE A 67 8.13 17.51 -3.20
N LEU A 68 7.74 18.77 -3.08
CA LEU A 68 8.62 19.93 -3.35
C LEU A 68 9.66 20.18 -2.26
N SER A 69 9.50 19.57 -1.08
CA SER A 69 10.37 19.74 0.09
C SER A 69 11.16 18.46 0.41
N ARG A 70 12.45 18.41 0.07
CA ARG A 70 13.31 17.23 0.38
C ARG A 70 13.35 16.86 1.87
N ARG A 71 13.32 17.85 2.77
CA ARG A 71 13.35 17.62 4.22
C ARG A 71 12.05 17.03 4.74
N ALA A 72 10.91 17.48 4.23
CA ALA A 72 9.60 16.96 4.60
C ALA A 72 9.42 15.50 4.16
N GLY A 73 9.93 15.10 2.99
CA GLY A 73 9.91 13.71 2.52
C GLY A 73 10.64 12.75 3.46
N MET A 74 11.83 13.08 3.94
CA MET A 74 12.58 12.25 4.90
C MET A 74 11.88 12.14 6.27
N ALA A 75 11.21 13.21 6.71
CA ALA A 75 10.45 13.19 7.95
C ALA A 75 9.20 12.29 7.80
N LEU A 76 8.52 12.36 6.65
CA LEU A 76 7.39 11.50 6.35
C LEU A 76 7.78 10.02 6.33
N ASP A 77 8.89 9.65 5.69
CA ASP A 77 9.35 8.25 5.63
C ASP A 77 9.57 7.67 7.04
N ARG A 78 10.15 8.45 7.95
CA ARG A 78 10.33 8.04 9.36
C ARG A 78 9.00 7.91 10.09
N LEU A 79 8.09 8.86 9.89
CA LEU A 79 6.76 8.82 10.48
C LEU A 79 5.98 7.59 10.00
N VAL A 80 5.98 7.32 8.70
CA VAL A 80 5.30 6.16 8.11
C VAL A 80 5.88 4.84 8.63
N ALA A 81 7.20 4.74 8.79
CA ALA A 81 7.83 3.56 9.37
C ALA A 81 7.39 3.33 10.84
N ALA A 82 7.33 4.40 11.65
CA ALA A 82 6.84 4.32 13.02
C ALA A 82 5.36 3.94 13.07
N LEU A 83 4.52 4.59 12.26
CA LEU A 83 3.09 4.27 12.16
C LEU A 83 2.85 2.86 11.61
N GLY A 84 3.72 2.37 10.73
CA GLY A 84 3.68 0.98 10.26
C GLY A 84 3.85 -0.03 11.39
N ALA A 85 4.75 0.23 12.34
CA ALA A 85 4.92 -0.60 13.53
C ALA A 85 3.65 -0.55 14.43
N VAL A 86 3.09 0.64 14.65
CA VAL A 86 1.83 0.82 15.38
C VAL A 86 0.70 0.05 14.70
N MET A 87 0.62 0.10 13.37
CA MET A 87 -0.38 -0.62 12.59
C MET A 87 -0.28 -2.13 12.75
N ILE A 88 0.93 -2.69 12.74
CA ILE A 88 1.13 -4.13 12.97
C ILE A 88 0.58 -4.52 14.34
N LEU A 89 0.89 -3.75 15.38
CA LEU A 89 0.39 -4.01 16.73
C LEU A 89 -1.14 -3.87 16.82
N LEU A 90 -1.71 -2.87 16.17
CA LEU A 90 -3.15 -2.67 16.12
C LEU A 90 -3.87 -3.82 15.37
N MET A 91 -3.35 -4.22 14.21
CA MET A 91 -3.90 -5.36 13.47
C MET A 91 -3.81 -6.66 14.25
N LEU A 92 -2.70 -6.88 14.94
CA LEU A 92 -2.52 -8.05 15.80
C LEU A 92 -3.52 -8.04 16.96
N TYR A 93 -3.69 -6.89 17.62
CA TYR A 93 -4.68 -6.71 18.67
C TYR A 93 -6.10 -7.04 18.16
N VAL A 94 -6.51 -6.44 17.04
CA VAL A 94 -7.84 -6.68 16.46
C VAL A 94 -8.01 -8.14 16.06
N ALA A 95 -7.01 -8.77 15.45
CA ALA A 95 -7.06 -10.19 15.09
C ALA A 95 -7.20 -11.11 16.31
N ILE A 96 -6.57 -10.77 17.43
CA ILE A 96 -6.70 -11.58 18.68
C ILE A 96 -8.09 -11.39 19.29
N VAL A 97 -8.57 -10.14 19.38
CA VAL A 97 -9.86 -9.83 20.02
C VAL A 97 -11.05 -10.35 19.20
N SER A 98 -11.00 -10.25 17.88
CA SER A 98 -12.08 -10.70 16.99
C SER A 98 -12.14 -12.21 16.79
N GLN A 99 -11.13 -12.98 17.25
CA GLN A 99 -11.07 -14.44 17.19
C GLN A 99 -11.44 -15.01 15.80
N PRO A 100 -10.71 -14.67 14.74
CA PRO A 100 -11.05 -15.09 13.39
C PRO A 100 -11.07 -16.62 13.26
N PRO A 101 -11.93 -17.19 12.39
CA PRO A 101 -11.98 -18.61 12.11
C PRO A 101 -10.77 -19.06 11.27
N VAL A 102 -9.58 -19.08 11.88
CA VAL A 102 -8.30 -19.37 11.20
C VAL A 102 -8.30 -20.72 10.49
N GLY A 103 -8.95 -21.75 11.10
CA GLY A 103 -9.03 -23.07 10.49
C GLY A 103 -9.82 -23.05 9.17
N GLU A 104 -10.91 -22.29 9.11
CA GLU A 104 -11.69 -22.11 7.90
C GLU A 104 -10.95 -21.28 6.85
N ALA A 105 -10.28 -20.22 7.27
CA ALA A 105 -9.43 -19.41 6.40
C ALA A 105 -8.32 -20.25 5.74
N LEU A 106 -7.64 -21.11 6.50
CA LEU A 106 -6.62 -22.02 5.96
C LEU A 106 -7.22 -23.05 5.01
N LYS A 107 -8.36 -23.63 5.35
CA LYS A 107 -9.06 -24.57 4.46
C LYS A 107 -9.39 -23.91 3.12
N ASN A 108 -9.98 -22.72 3.15
CA ASN A 108 -10.37 -21.98 1.95
C ASN A 108 -9.18 -21.45 1.14
N THR A 109 -7.99 -21.32 1.74
CA THR A 109 -6.75 -20.98 1.01
C THR A 109 -6.33 -22.13 0.07
N VAL A 110 -6.58 -23.38 0.45
CA VAL A 110 -6.18 -24.58 -0.34
C VAL A 110 -7.35 -25.13 -1.16
N ALA A 111 -8.56 -25.10 -0.60
CA ALA A 111 -9.77 -25.64 -1.22
C ALA A 111 -10.94 -24.65 -1.04
N PRO A 112 -10.95 -23.54 -1.79
CA PRO A 112 -12.03 -22.56 -1.72
C PRO A 112 -13.34 -23.18 -2.22
N GLY A 113 -14.46 -22.85 -1.56
CA GLY A 113 -15.78 -23.29 -2.00
C GLY A 113 -16.23 -22.61 -3.28
N GLU A 114 -15.83 -21.36 -3.47
CA GLU A 114 -16.11 -20.54 -4.66
C GLU A 114 -14.83 -19.81 -5.10
N ILE A 115 -14.70 -19.62 -6.41
CA ILE A 115 -13.59 -18.89 -7.00
C ILE A 115 -14.16 -17.70 -7.76
N ASP A 116 -13.95 -16.50 -7.24
CA ASP A 116 -14.32 -15.25 -7.90
C ASP A 116 -13.11 -14.67 -8.65
N PHE A 117 -13.09 -14.85 -9.97
CA PHE A 117 -12.01 -14.36 -10.82
C PHE A 117 -11.93 -12.84 -10.86
N PHE A 118 -13.04 -12.12 -10.68
CA PHE A 118 -13.04 -10.66 -10.64
C PHE A 118 -12.35 -10.15 -9.37
N VAL A 119 -12.68 -10.71 -8.21
CA VAL A 119 -12.02 -10.40 -6.94
C VAL A 119 -10.53 -10.72 -7.00
N ILE A 120 -10.15 -11.89 -7.52
CA ILE A 120 -8.74 -12.29 -7.68
C ILE A 120 -8.00 -11.28 -8.56
N THR A 121 -8.56 -10.92 -9.72
CA THR A 121 -7.94 -9.95 -10.64
C THR A 121 -7.79 -8.58 -10.00
N THR A 122 -8.81 -8.13 -9.25
CA THR A 122 -8.80 -6.85 -8.53
C THR A 122 -7.71 -6.83 -7.45
N ILE A 123 -7.59 -7.92 -6.66
CA ILE A 123 -6.55 -8.04 -5.64
C ILE A 123 -5.15 -8.06 -6.28
N ILE A 124 -4.95 -8.83 -7.35
CA ILE A 124 -3.68 -8.86 -8.07
C ILE A 124 -3.34 -7.48 -8.63
N GLY A 125 -4.28 -6.81 -9.31
CA GLY A 125 -4.08 -5.48 -9.87
C GLY A 125 -3.74 -4.43 -8.83
N GLY A 126 -4.43 -4.44 -7.69
CA GLY A 126 -4.20 -3.49 -6.59
C GLY A 126 -2.94 -3.80 -5.74
N THR A 127 -2.39 -5.01 -5.83
CA THR A 127 -1.30 -5.44 -4.95
C THR A 127 0.03 -5.67 -5.65
N VAL A 128 0.02 -6.19 -6.85
CA VAL A 128 1.27 -6.54 -7.56
C VAL A 128 1.88 -5.33 -8.26
N GLY A 129 1.07 -4.38 -8.73
CA GLY A 129 1.48 -3.07 -9.22
C GLY A 129 2.78 -3.10 -10.08
N GLY A 130 2.78 -3.85 -11.19
CA GLY A 130 4.00 -4.17 -11.93
C GLY A 130 4.85 -2.95 -12.34
N TYR A 131 4.22 -1.80 -12.65
CA TYR A 131 4.91 -0.57 -13.00
C TYR A 131 5.70 0.06 -11.82
N ILE A 132 5.26 -0.11 -10.58
CA ILE A 132 5.97 0.38 -9.38
C ILE A 132 7.36 -0.26 -9.23
N THR A 133 7.57 -1.46 -9.78
CA THR A 133 8.88 -2.11 -9.82
C THR A 133 9.91 -1.24 -10.57
N PHE A 134 9.48 -0.56 -11.62
CA PHE A 134 10.35 0.36 -12.37
C PHE A 134 10.70 1.61 -11.57
N ALA A 135 9.75 2.15 -10.77
CA ALA A 135 10.02 3.24 -9.83
C ALA A 135 11.09 2.87 -8.81
N GLY A 136 10.96 1.70 -8.20
CA GLY A 136 11.94 1.18 -7.26
C GLY A 136 13.33 1.04 -7.89
N ALA A 137 13.41 0.54 -9.12
CA ALA A 137 14.66 0.44 -9.87
C ALA A 137 15.29 1.81 -10.15
N HIS A 138 14.51 2.81 -10.53
CA HIS A 138 14.99 4.18 -10.75
C HIS A 138 15.57 4.80 -9.46
N ARG A 139 14.87 4.65 -8.33
CA ARG A 139 15.35 5.15 -7.02
C ARG A 139 16.67 4.49 -6.60
N LEU A 140 16.86 3.20 -6.88
CA LEU A 140 18.12 2.51 -6.60
C LEU A 140 19.27 3.06 -7.47
N ILE A 141 19.01 3.30 -8.75
CA ILE A 141 19.99 3.89 -9.66
C ILE A 141 20.37 5.31 -9.22
N ASP A 142 19.38 6.13 -8.89
CA ASP A 142 19.59 7.53 -8.43
C ASP A 142 20.32 7.58 -7.07
N ALA A 143 20.17 6.52 -6.26
CA ALA A 143 20.93 6.34 -5.01
C ALA A 143 22.34 5.75 -5.22
N GLY A 144 22.77 5.49 -6.46
CA GLY A 144 24.06 4.89 -6.79
C GLY A 144 24.15 3.38 -6.47
N LEU A 145 23.01 2.75 -6.15
CA LEU A 145 22.93 1.31 -5.85
C LEU A 145 22.73 0.52 -7.14
N SER A 146 23.76 0.42 -7.94
CA SER A 146 23.79 -0.39 -9.18
C SER A 146 25.01 -1.32 -9.18
N GLY A 147 25.11 -2.19 -10.19
CA GLY A 147 26.24 -3.14 -10.30
C GLY A 147 25.96 -4.49 -9.64
N VAL A 148 26.79 -5.46 -9.96
CA VAL A 148 26.67 -6.85 -9.50
C VAL A 148 26.93 -6.95 -7.98
N GLU A 149 27.79 -6.11 -7.46
CA GLU A 149 28.18 -6.05 -6.04
C GLU A 149 27.00 -5.71 -5.12
N ASN A 150 26.03 -4.95 -5.61
CA ASN A 150 24.86 -4.53 -4.86
C ASN A 150 23.67 -5.51 -4.94
N VAL A 151 23.70 -6.50 -5.85
CA VAL A 151 22.58 -7.42 -6.09
C VAL A 151 22.16 -8.14 -4.81
N LYS A 152 23.11 -8.67 -4.03
CA LYS A 152 22.81 -9.39 -2.78
C LYS A 152 22.07 -8.50 -1.77
N ASN A 153 22.51 -7.25 -1.61
CA ASN A 153 21.90 -6.31 -0.69
C ASN A 153 20.49 -5.91 -1.16
N ILE A 154 20.33 -5.59 -2.44
CA ILE A 154 19.05 -5.24 -3.05
C ILE A 154 18.07 -6.41 -2.91
N THR A 155 18.49 -7.63 -3.24
CA THR A 155 17.63 -8.82 -3.11
C THR A 155 17.19 -9.03 -1.67
N ARG A 156 18.12 -8.96 -0.70
CA ARG A 156 17.77 -9.11 0.72
C ARG A 156 16.76 -8.07 1.18
N THR A 157 16.95 -6.81 0.83
CA THR A 157 16.03 -5.72 1.20
C THR A 157 14.65 -5.90 0.54
N SER A 158 14.62 -6.27 -0.74
CA SER A 158 13.36 -6.51 -1.46
C SER A 158 12.60 -7.70 -0.89
N VAL A 159 13.27 -8.82 -0.65
CA VAL A 159 12.64 -10.02 -0.08
C VAL A 159 12.11 -9.75 1.33
N SER A 160 12.89 -9.07 2.19
CA SER A 160 12.41 -8.71 3.54
C SER A 160 11.21 -7.78 3.49
N GLY A 161 11.19 -6.81 2.58
CA GLY A 161 10.04 -5.94 2.36
C GLY A 161 8.78 -6.70 1.94
N ILE A 162 8.91 -7.65 1.02
CA ILE A 162 7.80 -8.52 0.58
C ILE A 162 7.25 -9.36 1.75
N ILE A 163 8.14 -9.96 2.56
CA ILE A 163 7.74 -10.77 3.72
C ILE A 163 6.98 -9.91 4.74
N VAL A 164 7.50 -8.75 5.11
CA VAL A 164 6.84 -7.84 6.06
C VAL A 164 5.47 -7.42 5.54
N THR A 165 5.39 -7.01 4.27
CA THR A 165 4.11 -6.63 3.65
C THR A 165 3.11 -7.79 3.60
N GLY A 166 3.59 -9.01 3.31
CA GLY A 166 2.77 -10.22 3.33
C GLY A 166 2.18 -10.50 4.72
N ILE A 167 3.01 -10.40 5.77
CA ILE A 167 2.55 -10.57 7.16
C ILE A 167 1.50 -9.50 7.51
N MET A 168 1.74 -8.23 7.17
CA MET A 168 0.78 -7.15 7.42
C MET A 168 -0.56 -7.41 6.74
N ARG A 169 -0.57 -7.88 5.51
CA ARG A 169 -1.80 -8.21 4.77
C ARG A 169 -2.55 -9.39 5.39
N MET A 170 -1.82 -10.42 5.81
CA MET A 170 -2.43 -11.56 6.52
C MET A 170 -3.08 -11.11 7.83
N LEU A 171 -2.40 -10.29 8.61
CA LEU A 171 -2.95 -9.76 9.86
C LEU A 171 -4.17 -8.89 9.63
N LEU A 172 -4.15 -8.00 8.64
CA LEU A 172 -5.30 -7.17 8.28
C LEU A 172 -6.49 -8.03 7.83
N PHE A 173 -6.24 -9.03 6.98
CA PHE A 173 -7.26 -9.95 6.54
C PHE A 173 -7.90 -10.70 7.73
N LEU A 174 -7.09 -11.25 8.62
CA LEU A 174 -7.57 -11.96 9.80
C LEU A 174 -8.32 -11.03 10.76
N ALA A 175 -7.87 -9.79 10.93
CA ALA A 175 -8.54 -8.80 11.74
C ALA A 175 -9.96 -8.51 11.23
N VAL A 176 -10.09 -8.24 9.93
CA VAL A 176 -11.39 -7.98 9.28
C VAL A 176 -12.26 -9.24 9.27
N LEU A 177 -11.69 -10.40 8.92
CA LEU A 177 -12.41 -11.69 8.92
C LEU A 177 -13.00 -12.01 10.29
N GLY A 178 -12.24 -11.77 11.36
CA GLY A 178 -12.73 -12.00 12.71
C GLY A 178 -13.94 -11.14 13.05
N VAL A 179 -13.92 -9.87 12.69
CA VAL A 179 -15.06 -8.96 12.91
C VAL A 179 -16.27 -9.40 12.09
N VAL A 180 -16.09 -9.69 10.81
CA VAL A 180 -17.19 -10.19 9.95
C VAL A 180 -17.78 -11.49 10.46
N ALA A 181 -16.96 -12.39 10.98
CA ALA A 181 -17.40 -13.67 11.55
C ALA A 181 -18.30 -13.51 12.79
N THR A 182 -18.31 -12.34 13.45
CA THR A 182 -19.27 -12.04 14.53
C THR A 182 -20.67 -11.69 14.03
N GLY A 183 -20.90 -11.66 12.71
CA GLY A 183 -22.19 -11.31 12.09
C GLY A 183 -22.40 -9.81 11.88
N VAL A 184 -21.39 -8.99 12.09
CA VAL A 184 -21.44 -7.54 11.84
C VAL A 184 -21.37 -7.28 10.34
N THR A 185 -22.30 -6.46 9.84
CA THR A 185 -22.24 -5.93 8.47
C THR A 185 -21.39 -4.66 8.49
N LEU A 186 -20.26 -4.69 7.80
CA LEU A 186 -19.34 -3.56 7.74
C LEU A 186 -19.83 -2.50 6.73
N ALA A 187 -19.54 -1.24 7.01
CA ALA A 187 -19.83 -0.13 6.11
C ALA A 187 -19.05 -0.25 4.80
N GLU A 188 -19.73 -0.07 3.67
CA GLU A 188 -19.13 -0.26 2.34
C GLU A 188 -18.13 0.84 1.95
N ASP A 189 -18.30 2.03 2.49
CA ASP A 189 -17.49 3.21 2.17
C ASP A 189 -16.07 3.15 2.76
N ASN A 190 -15.89 2.51 3.92
CA ASN A 190 -14.59 2.31 4.55
C ASN A 190 -14.56 1.05 5.42
N THR A 191 -14.73 -0.10 4.79
CA THR A 191 -14.88 -1.43 5.42
C THR A 191 -13.79 -1.72 6.45
N ALA A 192 -12.52 -1.41 6.14
CA ALA A 192 -11.42 -1.69 7.05
C ALA A 192 -11.49 -0.78 8.30
N ALA A 193 -11.75 0.51 8.14
CA ALA A 193 -11.87 1.43 9.27
C ALA A 193 -13.04 1.03 10.20
N ASP A 194 -14.17 0.61 9.61
CA ASP A 194 -15.33 0.16 10.35
C ASP A 194 -15.05 -1.15 11.13
N ALA A 195 -14.29 -2.07 10.55
CA ALA A 195 -13.84 -3.27 11.27
C ALA A 195 -12.99 -2.91 12.51
N PHE A 196 -12.10 -1.92 12.39
CA PHE A 196 -11.31 -1.45 13.53
C PHE A 196 -12.16 -0.72 14.57
N TYR A 197 -13.21 -0.02 14.15
CA TYR A 197 -14.18 0.58 15.05
C TYR A 197 -14.94 -0.49 15.86
N HIS A 198 -15.44 -1.53 15.21
CA HIS A 198 -16.15 -2.62 15.89
C HIS A 198 -15.26 -3.39 16.89
N ALA A 199 -13.99 -3.55 16.57
CA ALA A 199 -13.06 -4.30 17.42
C ALA A 199 -12.43 -3.48 18.55
N ALA A 200 -12.18 -2.18 18.36
CA ALA A 200 -11.42 -1.32 19.26
C ALA A 200 -12.05 0.07 19.49
N GLY A 201 -13.31 0.26 19.08
CA GLY A 201 -14.04 1.50 19.26
C GLY A 201 -13.40 2.69 18.52
N GLU A 202 -13.67 3.89 19.02
CA GLU A 202 -13.13 5.15 18.49
C GLU A 202 -11.59 5.17 18.41
N PHE A 203 -10.91 4.53 19.33
CA PHE A 203 -9.46 4.43 19.32
C PHE A 203 -8.98 3.65 18.07
N GLY A 204 -9.58 2.50 17.80
CA GLY A 204 -9.27 1.68 16.63
C GLY A 204 -9.52 2.44 15.33
N LEU A 205 -10.67 3.09 15.21
CA LEU A 205 -11.05 3.90 14.05
C LEU A 205 -10.02 5.00 13.79
N ARG A 206 -9.69 5.81 14.80
CA ARG A 206 -8.79 6.96 14.64
C ARG A 206 -7.34 6.53 14.39
N ALA A 207 -6.87 5.49 15.10
CA ALA A 207 -5.53 4.95 14.88
C ALA A 207 -5.38 4.37 13.46
N PHE A 208 -6.38 3.60 13.00
CA PHE A 208 -6.40 3.11 11.62
C PHE A 208 -6.42 4.27 10.61
N GLY A 209 -7.27 5.28 10.83
CA GLY A 209 -7.37 6.47 9.99
C GLY A 209 -6.04 7.22 9.86
N MET A 210 -5.32 7.40 10.97
CA MET A 210 -4.00 8.04 10.99
C MET A 210 -2.98 7.26 10.13
N VAL A 211 -2.95 5.94 10.28
CA VAL A 211 -2.05 5.08 9.50
C VAL A 211 -2.42 5.11 8.02
N LEU A 212 -3.71 5.00 7.69
CA LEU A 212 -4.19 5.02 6.31
C LEU A 212 -3.88 6.36 5.63
N PHE A 213 -4.06 7.48 6.32
CA PHE A 213 -3.70 8.81 5.83
C PHE A 213 -2.20 8.92 5.53
N ALA A 214 -1.35 8.54 6.50
CA ALA A 214 0.10 8.62 6.35
C ALA A 214 0.63 7.67 5.25
N ALA A 215 0.07 6.46 5.17
CA ALA A 215 0.40 5.49 4.12
C ALA A 215 -0.02 5.99 2.74
N GLY A 216 -1.22 6.57 2.61
CA GLY A 216 -1.70 7.17 1.38
C GLY A 216 -0.80 8.31 0.91
N LEU A 217 -0.45 9.23 1.79
CA LEU A 217 0.51 10.33 1.49
C LEU A 217 1.87 9.82 1.02
N SER A 218 2.45 8.86 1.75
CA SER A 218 3.74 8.25 1.38
C SER A 218 3.67 7.58 0.02
N SER A 219 2.56 6.89 -0.27
CA SER A 219 2.34 6.21 -1.54
C SER A 219 2.18 7.19 -2.70
N VAL A 220 1.44 8.30 -2.52
CA VAL A 220 1.32 9.37 -3.54
C VAL A 220 2.69 9.93 -3.91
N ILE A 221 3.50 10.25 -2.89
CA ILE A 221 4.84 10.80 -3.09
C ILE A 221 5.75 9.76 -3.74
N GLY A 222 5.71 8.51 -3.26
CA GLY A 222 6.49 7.40 -3.82
C GLY A 222 6.18 7.16 -5.29
N ALA A 223 4.90 7.13 -5.67
CA ALA A 223 4.48 6.95 -7.05
C ALA A 223 4.79 8.15 -7.94
N ALA A 224 4.85 9.36 -7.41
CA ALA A 224 5.23 10.56 -8.18
C ALA A 224 6.71 10.59 -8.60
N TYR A 225 7.58 9.78 -7.98
CA TYR A 225 8.97 9.60 -8.40
C TYR A 225 9.17 8.58 -9.55
N THR A 226 8.09 7.95 -9.99
CA THR A 226 8.13 6.94 -11.07
C THR A 226 8.22 7.56 -12.44
#